data_ea90c5b873c12c0ad2732e03ed015fe6
#
_entry.id   ea90c5b873c12c0ad2732e03ed015fe6
#
_cell.length_a   1.000
_cell.length_b   1.000
_cell.length_c   1.000
_cell.angle_alpha   90.00
_cell.angle_beta   90.00
_cell.angle_gamma   90.00
#
_symmetry.space_group_name_H-M   'P 1'
#
loop_
_entity.id
_entity.type
_entity.pdbx_description
1 polymer ?
#
loop_
_entity_poly.entity_id
_entity_poly.type
_entity_poly.pdbx_seq_one_letter_code
_entity_poly.pdbx_strand_id
1 'polypeptide(L)'
;MRGVALLIASLALTASLSGCMGIGGDGGLFGEEEPREPLRINHIQMEGTHNSYHVEPFVSPTREYMYTHEELDVQASDLGVRQFEIDVWWDVREGLRVYHNQYDSRTTCPTFEDCLSTLLSWSEANEDHHPLMIWIEPKDWPEQAAEITTTVELTGILQEIESEISEFWPRNRTIAPDDVRGEWGTLNEGVMNDGWPLLEHSRGKAIFVLLATGGMRDLYLDEHPGLSGAMMFTLSPEGSGEAAIFSLTDPIGSGDDISRLVSEGYLVRTRADSGGEEPDNNDTARFEAALASGAHTIATDYPGPVDGMDYWIEIPGGTPSRCNPLTAPVWCASEDIEGQVSS
;
A
#
# COMPACT_ATOMS: atom_id res chain seq x y z
N MET A 1 -0.38 68.18 3.69
CA MET A 1 0.88 68.78 4.18
C MET A 1 1.82 67.62 4.58
N ARG A 2 3.04 67.63 3.99
CA ARG A 2 4.25 66.87 4.31
C ARG A 2 4.08 65.29 4.15
N GLY A 3 4.60 64.59 3.20
CA GLY A 3 5.81 64.72 2.38
C GLY A 3 7.04 64.14 3.09
N VAL A 4 7.38 62.85 2.95
CA VAL A 4 8.77 62.40 3.17
C VAL A 4 9.09 61.31 2.11
N ALA A 5 10.30 61.51 1.57
CA ALA A 5 10.80 60.96 0.33
C ALA A 5 11.41 59.59 0.46
N LEU A 6 11.40 58.89 -0.70
CA LEU A 6 12.13 57.68 -1.06
C LEU A 6 13.65 57.97 -1.08
N LEU A 7 14.48 57.12 -0.53
CA LEU A 7 15.90 57.04 -0.77
C LEU A 7 16.25 55.65 -1.36
N ILE A 8 16.61 55.67 -2.64
CA ILE A 8 17.18 54.55 -3.39
C ILE A 8 18.70 54.65 -3.24
N ALA A 9 19.33 53.63 -2.69
CA ALA A 9 20.78 53.48 -2.68
C ALA A 9 21.19 52.43 -3.71
N SER A 10 21.77 52.89 -4.80
CA SER A 10 22.44 52.07 -5.80
C SER A 10 23.86 51.78 -5.34
N LEU A 11 24.26 50.54 -5.22
CA LEU A 11 25.67 50.13 -5.04
C LEU A 11 26.18 49.56 -6.37
N ALA A 12 27.16 50.28 -6.94
CA ALA A 12 27.91 49.81 -8.10
C ALA A 12 29.07 48.91 -7.66
N LEU A 13 29.17 47.71 -8.23
CA LEU A 13 30.30 46.82 -8.07
C LEU A 13 31.28 47.04 -9.20
N THR A 14 32.50 47.47 -8.86
CA THR A 14 33.64 47.55 -9.78
C THR A 14 34.35 46.23 -9.83
N ALA A 15 34.45 45.67 -11.03
CA ALA A 15 35.29 44.49 -11.32
C ALA A 15 36.80 44.88 -11.41
N SER A 16 37.63 44.21 -10.65
CA SER A 16 39.09 44.24 -10.83
C SER A 16 39.56 42.91 -11.41
N LEU A 17 40.00 42.93 -12.67
CA LEU A 17 40.77 41.85 -13.26
C LEU A 17 42.20 41.90 -12.72
N SER A 18 42.66 40.81 -12.15
CA SER A 18 44.08 40.53 -12.01
C SER A 18 44.33 39.08 -12.46
N GLY A 19 44.97 38.95 -13.60
CA GLY A 19 45.44 37.70 -14.12
C GLY A 19 46.70 37.24 -13.37
N CYS A 20 46.80 35.92 -13.12
CA CYS A 20 48.03 35.23 -12.92
C CYS A 20 47.96 33.86 -13.61
N MET A 21 48.81 33.64 -14.61
CA MET A 21 49.07 32.33 -15.19
C MET A 21 49.79 31.45 -14.15
N GLY A 22 49.24 30.26 -13.92
CA GLY A 22 49.87 29.18 -13.16
C GLY A 22 49.60 27.85 -13.85
N ILE A 23 50.65 27.19 -14.25
CA ILE A 23 50.71 25.96 -15.01
C ILE A 23 50.40 24.75 -14.11
N GLY A 24 49.58 23.83 -14.59
CA GLY A 24 49.67 22.38 -14.36
C GLY A 24 49.15 21.83 -13.04
N GLY A 25 48.10 21.12 -13.10
CA GLY A 25 47.61 20.20 -12.09
C GLY A 25 46.34 19.51 -12.60
N ASP A 26 46.46 18.24 -13.01
CA ASP A 26 45.33 17.33 -13.21
C ASP A 26 44.55 17.22 -11.90
N GLY A 27 43.60 18.08 -11.72
CA GLY A 27 42.59 17.99 -10.67
C GLY A 27 41.32 17.48 -11.32
N GLY A 28 41.07 16.19 -11.22
CA GLY A 28 39.77 15.60 -11.58
C GLY A 28 38.68 16.40 -10.88
N LEU A 29 37.78 16.97 -11.66
CA LEU A 29 36.51 17.48 -11.23
C LEU A 29 35.65 16.27 -10.72
N PHE A 30 35.92 15.85 -9.50
CA PHE A 30 34.89 15.13 -8.75
C PHE A 30 33.82 16.19 -8.41
N GLY A 31 32.82 16.35 -9.27
CA GLY A 31 31.62 17.01 -8.90
C GLY A 31 31.10 16.27 -7.66
N GLU A 32 30.96 16.96 -6.52
CA GLU A 32 30.19 16.45 -5.43
C GLU A 32 28.78 16.23 -6.02
N GLU A 33 28.38 14.97 -6.18
CA GLU A 33 26.98 14.65 -6.52
C GLU A 33 26.13 15.24 -5.39
N GLU A 34 25.20 16.11 -5.77
CA GLU A 34 24.21 16.61 -4.81
C GLU A 34 23.55 15.39 -4.13
N PRO A 35 23.39 15.41 -2.80
CA PRO A 35 22.79 14.29 -2.08
C PRO A 35 21.40 14.02 -2.65
N ARG A 36 21.20 12.79 -3.13
CA ARG A 36 19.89 12.36 -3.66
C ARG A 36 18.85 12.36 -2.55
N GLU A 37 17.65 12.88 -2.85
CA GLU A 37 16.52 12.74 -1.95
C GLU A 37 16.24 11.25 -1.69
N PRO A 38 16.15 10.78 -0.43
CA PRO A 38 15.96 9.36 -0.15
C PRO A 38 14.55 8.91 -0.55
N LEU A 39 14.45 7.64 -1.00
CA LEU A 39 13.16 7.04 -1.31
C LEU A 39 12.31 6.86 -0.06
N ARG A 40 11.01 7.03 -0.23
CA ARG A 40 9.96 6.81 0.78
C ARG A 40 8.96 5.77 0.31
N ILE A 41 8.13 5.26 1.21
CA ILE A 41 7.10 4.26 0.90
C ILE A 41 6.14 4.74 -0.19
N ASN A 42 5.73 6.01 -0.15
CA ASN A 42 4.84 6.61 -1.15
C ASN A 42 5.50 6.93 -2.50
N HIS A 43 6.76 6.55 -2.68
CA HIS A 43 7.43 6.63 -3.98
C HIS A 43 7.32 5.32 -4.78
N ILE A 44 6.54 4.34 -4.29
CA ILE A 44 6.42 3.00 -4.86
C ILE A 44 5.04 2.80 -5.48
N GLN A 45 4.99 2.14 -6.61
CA GLN A 45 3.79 1.54 -7.18
C GLN A 45 4.02 0.03 -7.28
N MET A 46 3.18 -0.76 -6.60
CA MET A 46 3.36 -2.20 -6.44
C MET A 46 2.15 -2.99 -6.92
N GLU A 47 2.41 -4.25 -7.27
CA GLU A 47 1.37 -5.23 -7.55
C GLU A 47 0.77 -5.79 -6.27
N GLY A 48 -0.53 -6.06 -6.33
CA GLY A 48 -1.26 -6.69 -5.27
C GLY A 48 -2.27 -7.71 -5.78
N THR A 49 -2.78 -8.54 -4.88
CA THR A 49 -3.88 -9.44 -5.17
C THR A 49 -5.13 -9.05 -4.37
N HIS A 50 -6.28 -9.27 -4.98
CA HIS A 50 -7.59 -9.21 -4.35
C HIS A 50 -7.96 -10.61 -3.86
N ASN A 51 -8.55 -10.72 -2.67
CA ASN A 51 -8.81 -12.03 -2.06
C ASN A 51 -7.62 -12.99 -2.17
N SER A 52 -6.47 -12.59 -1.68
CA SER A 52 -5.16 -13.23 -1.95
C SER A 52 -5.09 -14.72 -1.56
N TYR A 53 -5.98 -15.17 -0.72
CA TYR A 53 -6.15 -16.55 -0.25
C TYR A 53 -7.04 -17.41 -1.15
N HIS A 54 -7.73 -16.82 -2.15
CA HIS A 54 -8.84 -17.42 -2.87
C HIS A 54 -8.44 -18.61 -3.74
N VAL A 55 -9.24 -19.66 -3.68
CA VAL A 55 -9.17 -20.85 -4.54
C VAL A 55 -10.54 -21.09 -5.17
N GLU A 56 -10.62 -21.16 -6.49
CA GLU A 56 -11.86 -21.35 -7.23
C GLU A 56 -12.72 -22.47 -6.62
N PRO A 57 -14.01 -22.23 -6.30
CA PRO A 57 -14.91 -23.25 -5.80
C PRO A 57 -15.18 -24.33 -6.83
N PHE A 58 -15.49 -25.57 -6.41
CA PHE A 58 -15.80 -26.68 -7.31
C PHE A 58 -16.97 -26.41 -8.26
N VAL A 59 -17.84 -25.49 -7.89
CA VAL A 59 -18.95 -24.97 -8.72
C VAL A 59 -18.99 -23.48 -8.50
N SER A 60 -18.47 -22.73 -9.45
CA SER A 60 -18.48 -21.27 -9.39
C SER A 60 -19.87 -20.74 -9.74
N PRO A 61 -20.54 -20.02 -8.82
CA PRO A 61 -21.88 -19.48 -9.06
C PRO A 61 -21.85 -18.30 -10.05
N THR A 62 -20.75 -17.59 -10.13
CA THR A 62 -20.56 -16.42 -10.99
C THR A 62 -19.15 -16.41 -11.57
N ARG A 63 -18.93 -15.62 -12.62
CA ARG A 63 -17.62 -15.47 -13.27
C ARG A 63 -16.55 -14.89 -12.33
N GLU A 64 -16.93 -14.02 -11.42
CA GLU A 64 -16.04 -13.35 -10.48
C GLU A 64 -15.31 -14.30 -9.51
N TYR A 65 -15.78 -15.56 -9.35
CA TYR A 65 -15.14 -16.59 -8.51
C TYR A 65 -14.28 -17.58 -9.32
N MET A 66 -14.15 -17.38 -10.62
CA MET A 66 -13.45 -18.32 -11.52
C MET A 66 -11.96 -17.99 -11.63
N TYR A 67 -11.26 -17.89 -10.49
CA TYR A 67 -9.81 -17.75 -10.43
C TYR A 67 -9.26 -18.51 -9.22
N THR A 68 -7.97 -18.74 -9.22
CA THR A 68 -7.25 -19.37 -8.08
C THR A 68 -5.91 -18.68 -7.93
N HIS A 69 -5.63 -18.25 -6.71
CA HIS A 69 -4.30 -17.76 -6.35
C HIS A 69 -3.41 -18.89 -5.89
N GLU A 70 -2.11 -18.74 -6.11
CA GLU A 70 -1.07 -19.55 -5.48
C GLU A 70 -1.02 -19.27 -3.96
N GLU A 71 -0.27 -20.07 -3.22
CA GLU A 71 0.04 -19.83 -1.81
C GLU A 71 0.65 -18.41 -1.64
N LEU A 72 0.44 -17.76 -0.49
CA LEU A 72 0.82 -16.36 -0.30
C LEU A 72 2.34 -16.11 -0.45
N ASP A 73 3.17 -17.05 -0.02
CA ASP A 73 4.63 -16.98 -0.18
C ASP A 73 5.05 -17.18 -1.64
N VAL A 74 4.34 -18.01 -2.40
CA VAL A 74 4.55 -18.18 -3.85
C VAL A 74 4.15 -16.91 -4.60
N GLN A 75 3.02 -16.30 -4.25
CA GLN A 75 2.64 -14.99 -4.81
C GLN A 75 3.73 -13.95 -4.55
N ALA A 76 4.29 -13.91 -3.33
CA ALA A 76 5.34 -12.97 -2.98
C ALA A 76 6.67 -13.26 -3.70
N SER A 77 7.06 -14.55 -3.83
CA SER A 77 8.35 -14.98 -4.38
C SER A 77 8.36 -14.96 -5.91
N ASP A 78 7.36 -15.59 -6.53
CA ASP A 78 7.40 -15.92 -7.95
C ASP A 78 6.61 -14.91 -8.80
N LEU A 79 5.56 -14.29 -8.21
CA LEU A 79 4.70 -13.33 -8.89
C LEU A 79 4.98 -11.88 -8.49
N GLY A 80 5.86 -11.63 -7.50
CA GLY A 80 6.23 -10.28 -7.09
C GLY A 80 5.12 -9.51 -6.35
N VAL A 81 4.11 -10.20 -5.84
CA VAL A 81 3.02 -9.58 -5.08
C VAL A 81 3.54 -8.99 -3.77
N ARG A 82 3.15 -7.74 -3.47
CA ARG A 82 3.53 -7.03 -2.24
C ARG A 82 2.32 -6.44 -1.50
N GLN A 83 1.13 -6.54 -2.10
CA GLN A 83 -0.12 -6.22 -1.40
C GLN A 83 -1.02 -7.45 -1.38
N PHE A 84 -1.53 -7.78 -0.20
CA PHE A 84 -2.40 -8.93 0.04
C PHE A 84 -3.70 -8.46 0.68
N GLU A 85 -4.81 -9.11 0.31
CA GLU A 85 -6.13 -8.89 0.90
C GLU A 85 -6.64 -10.18 1.52
N ILE A 86 -7.04 -10.12 2.78
CA ILE A 86 -7.44 -11.28 3.59
C ILE A 86 -8.80 -10.99 4.22
N ASP A 87 -9.80 -11.79 3.84
CA ASP A 87 -11.14 -11.75 4.41
C ASP A 87 -11.21 -12.61 5.66
N VAL A 88 -11.67 -12.04 6.75
CA VAL A 88 -11.63 -12.69 8.05
C VAL A 88 -13.05 -12.84 8.60
N TRP A 89 -13.40 -14.09 8.96
CA TRP A 89 -14.64 -14.48 9.59
C TRP A 89 -14.40 -14.93 11.02
N TRP A 90 -15.28 -14.55 11.93
CA TRP A 90 -15.26 -15.08 13.29
C TRP A 90 -16.03 -16.39 13.37
N ASP A 91 -15.37 -17.45 13.79
CA ASP A 91 -15.98 -18.72 14.19
C ASP A 91 -15.79 -18.94 15.69
N VAL A 92 -16.88 -19.15 16.41
CA VAL A 92 -16.88 -19.31 17.89
C VAL A 92 -16.08 -20.53 18.40
N ARG A 93 -15.70 -21.44 17.52
CA ARG A 93 -14.97 -22.69 17.87
C ARG A 93 -13.56 -22.69 17.33
N GLU A 94 -13.33 -22.04 16.19
CA GLU A 94 -12.11 -22.16 15.41
C GLU A 94 -11.34 -20.80 15.31
N GLY A 95 -11.87 -19.72 15.92
CA GLY A 95 -11.24 -18.40 15.87
C GLY A 95 -11.43 -17.69 14.53
N LEU A 96 -10.43 -16.95 14.09
CA LEU A 96 -10.48 -16.20 12.84
C LEU A 96 -10.22 -17.11 11.64
N ARG A 97 -11.24 -17.27 10.79
CA ARG A 97 -11.23 -18.10 9.58
C ARG A 97 -11.11 -17.23 8.33
N VAL A 98 -10.41 -17.74 7.31
CA VAL A 98 -10.17 -17.02 6.06
C VAL A 98 -10.85 -17.70 4.90
N TYR A 99 -11.84 -17.05 4.34
CA TYR A 99 -12.56 -17.41 3.11
C TYR A 99 -13.46 -16.26 2.65
N HIS A 100 -13.87 -16.25 1.36
CA HIS A 100 -14.68 -15.16 0.82
C HIS A 100 -16.12 -15.17 1.33
N ASN A 101 -16.84 -16.27 1.15
CA ASN A 101 -18.22 -16.44 1.66
C ASN A 101 -18.61 -17.93 1.69
N GLN A 102 -19.81 -18.25 2.18
CA GLN A 102 -20.27 -19.64 2.35
C GLN A 102 -20.36 -20.46 1.05
N TYR A 103 -20.47 -19.81 -0.11
CA TYR A 103 -20.53 -20.47 -1.43
C TYR A 103 -19.15 -20.50 -2.10
N ASP A 104 -18.24 -19.72 -1.57
CA ASP A 104 -16.87 -19.52 -2.04
C ASP A 104 -15.93 -19.57 -0.83
N SER A 105 -15.73 -20.78 -0.31
CA SER A 105 -15.06 -21.01 0.97
C SER A 105 -13.71 -21.72 0.84
N ARG A 106 -13.24 -21.92 -0.40
CA ARG A 106 -11.91 -22.52 -0.59
C ARG A 106 -10.83 -21.47 -0.43
N THR A 107 -9.75 -21.85 0.22
CA THR A 107 -8.70 -20.93 0.63
C THR A 107 -7.34 -21.64 0.65
N THR A 108 -6.26 -20.90 0.41
CA THR A 108 -4.88 -21.37 0.57
C THR A 108 -4.41 -21.30 2.03
N CYS A 109 -4.98 -20.42 2.86
CA CYS A 109 -4.65 -20.30 4.28
C CYS A 109 -5.94 -20.28 5.13
N PRO A 110 -6.36 -21.41 5.74
CA PRO A 110 -7.67 -21.58 6.38
C PRO A 110 -7.93 -20.71 7.61
N THR A 111 -6.89 -20.26 8.30
CA THR A 111 -6.97 -19.37 9.47
C THR A 111 -6.19 -18.10 9.23
N PHE A 112 -6.50 -17.04 9.98
CA PHE A 112 -5.76 -15.79 9.87
C PHE A 112 -4.30 -15.96 10.34
N GLU A 113 -4.09 -16.76 11.39
CA GLU A 113 -2.76 -17.20 11.84
C GLU A 113 -1.95 -17.86 10.71
N ASP A 114 -2.56 -18.80 9.95
CA ASP A 114 -1.88 -19.46 8.82
C ASP A 114 -1.40 -18.44 7.78
N CYS A 115 -2.27 -17.47 7.43
CA CYS A 115 -1.93 -16.43 6.46
C CYS A 115 -0.80 -15.53 6.97
N LEU A 116 -0.89 -15.06 8.22
CA LEU A 116 0.14 -14.22 8.85
C LEU A 116 1.48 -14.95 8.95
N SER A 117 1.45 -16.20 9.40
CA SER A 117 2.67 -17.02 9.58
C SER A 117 3.37 -17.31 8.25
N THR A 118 2.60 -17.56 7.19
CA THR A 118 3.13 -17.76 5.82
C THR A 118 3.84 -16.51 5.34
N LEU A 119 3.17 -15.35 5.40
CA LEU A 119 3.75 -14.07 4.97
C LEU A 119 4.93 -13.63 5.83
N LEU A 120 4.87 -13.84 7.16
CA LEU A 120 5.99 -13.51 8.05
C LEU A 120 7.22 -14.38 7.74
N SER A 121 7.01 -15.70 7.57
CA SER A 121 8.12 -16.62 7.24
C SER A 121 8.80 -16.23 5.94
N TRP A 122 8.02 -15.86 4.93
CA TRP A 122 8.55 -15.33 3.68
C TRP A 122 9.32 -14.01 3.90
N SER A 123 8.74 -13.07 4.64
CA SER A 123 9.34 -11.78 4.95
C SER A 123 10.67 -11.91 5.71
N GLU A 124 10.76 -12.85 6.63
CA GLU A 124 12.00 -13.13 7.38
C GLU A 124 13.11 -13.75 6.51
N ALA A 125 12.72 -14.53 5.50
CA ALA A 125 13.64 -15.08 4.53
C ALA A 125 14.10 -14.07 3.46
N ASN A 126 13.40 -12.95 3.30
CA ASN A 126 13.59 -11.94 2.26
C ASN A 126 13.68 -10.52 2.84
N GLU A 127 14.53 -10.28 3.83
CA GLU A 127 14.55 -9.04 4.65
C GLU A 127 14.70 -7.74 3.86
N ASP A 128 15.19 -7.77 2.62
CA ASP A 128 15.37 -6.59 1.76
C ASP A 128 14.11 -6.17 1.01
N HIS A 129 13.00 -6.92 1.11
CA HIS A 129 11.75 -6.54 0.45
C HIS A 129 11.24 -5.17 0.95
N HIS A 130 10.63 -4.37 0.06
CA HIS A 130 9.91 -3.17 0.50
C HIS A 130 8.65 -3.55 1.28
N PRO A 131 8.02 -2.63 2.05
CA PRO A 131 6.91 -2.99 2.91
C PRO A 131 5.80 -3.76 2.21
N LEU A 132 5.37 -4.88 2.83
CA LEU A 132 4.14 -5.54 2.46
C LEU A 132 2.95 -4.67 2.89
N MET A 133 1.88 -4.64 2.10
CA MET A 133 0.60 -4.07 2.51
C MET A 133 -0.43 -5.18 2.67
N ILE A 134 -0.86 -5.41 3.90
CA ILE A 134 -1.82 -6.47 4.25
C ILE A 134 -3.15 -5.82 4.61
N TRP A 135 -4.13 -6.00 3.74
CA TRP A 135 -5.47 -5.49 3.88
C TRP A 135 -6.35 -6.55 4.50
N ILE A 136 -7.04 -6.21 5.59
CA ILE A 136 -7.87 -7.14 6.35
C ILE A 136 -9.29 -6.69 6.26
N GLU A 137 -10.14 -7.52 5.65
CA GLU A 137 -11.59 -7.29 5.54
C GLU A 137 -12.34 -8.15 6.56
N PRO A 138 -12.75 -7.60 7.70
CA PRO A 138 -13.65 -8.30 8.60
C PRO A 138 -15.00 -8.48 7.93
N LYS A 139 -15.42 -9.73 7.75
CA LYS A 139 -16.72 -10.04 7.16
C LYS A 139 -17.78 -10.02 8.25
N ASP A 140 -18.69 -9.05 8.15
CA ASP A 140 -19.91 -8.96 8.94
C ASP A 140 -21.10 -9.39 8.09
N TRP A 141 -21.91 -10.29 8.61
CA TRP A 141 -23.05 -10.86 7.89
C TRP A 141 -24.38 -10.53 8.51
N PRO A 142 -24.84 -9.28 8.50
CA PRO A 142 -26.23 -8.98 8.85
C PRO A 142 -27.22 -9.54 7.82
N GLU A 143 -26.78 -9.75 6.56
CA GLU A 143 -27.71 -10.15 5.49
C GLU A 143 -27.94 -11.65 5.37
N GLN A 144 -27.08 -12.49 5.93
CA GLN A 144 -27.17 -13.96 5.76
C GLN A 144 -27.35 -14.74 7.06
N ALA A 145 -27.01 -14.21 8.20
CA ALA A 145 -27.37 -14.78 9.48
C ALA A 145 -28.62 -14.07 9.99
N ALA A 146 -29.66 -14.85 10.28
CA ALA A 146 -30.85 -14.34 10.96
C ALA A 146 -30.57 -13.90 12.42
N GLU A 147 -29.31 -13.86 12.81
CA GLU A 147 -28.79 -13.41 14.09
C GLU A 147 -28.04 -12.09 13.87
N ILE A 148 -28.59 -11.05 14.45
CA ILE A 148 -28.01 -9.70 14.43
C ILE A 148 -26.69 -9.76 15.19
N THR A 149 -25.56 -9.59 14.48
CA THR A 149 -24.26 -9.40 15.10
C THR A 149 -24.30 -8.11 15.93
N THR A 150 -24.05 -8.21 17.20
CA THR A 150 -24.12 -7.05 18.11
C THR A 150 -22.84 -6.21 18.00
N THR A 151 -22.92 -4.92 18.36
CA THR A 151 -21.73 -4.05 18.45
C THR A 151 -20.64 -4.67 19.33
N VAL A 152 -20.99 -5.37 20.40
CA VAL A 152 -20.03 -6.04 21.29
C VAL A 152 -19.32 -7.18 20.59
N GLU A 153 -20.02 -7.95 19.74
CA GLU A 153 -19.39 -9.03 18.97
C GLU A 153 -18.48 -8.48 17.88
N LEU A 154 -18.87 -7.41 17.18
CA LEU A 154 -18.03 -6.75 16.18
C LEU A 154 -16.75 -6.16 16.80
N THR A 155 -16.86 -5.49 17.94
CA THR A 155 -15.70 -5.01 18.70
C THR A 155 -14.78 -6.17 19.10
N GLY A 156 -15.35 -7.30 19.56
CA GLY A 156 -14.59 -8.49 19.91
C GLY A 156 -13.83 -9.08 18.72
N ILE A 157 -14.42 -9.09 17.53
CA ILE A 157 -13.74 -9.53 16.29
C ILE A 157 -12.56 -8.62 15.96
N LEU A 158 -12.73 -7.30 16.03
CA LEU A 158 -11.65 -6.34 15.77
C LEU A 158 -10.50 -6.48 16.76
N GLN A 159 -10.80 -6.68 18.05
CA GLN A 159 -9.81 -6.94 19.09
C GLN A 159 -9.05 -8.25 18.86
N GLU A 160 -9.74 -9.30 18.41
CA GLU A 160 -9.09 -10.57 18.09
C GLU A 160 -8.18 -10.46 16.88
N ILE A 161 -8.61 -9.78 15.82
CA ILE A 161 -7.77 -9.50 14.64
C ILE A 161 -6.48 -8.78 15.08
N GLU A 162 -6.59 -7.72 15.88
CA GLU A 162 -5.43 -6.98 16.35
C GLU A 162 -4.55 -7.79 17.30
N SER A 163 -5.16 -8.65 18.10
CA SER A 163 -4.45 -9.58 18.99
C SER A 163 -3.62 -10.58 18.18
N GLU A 164 -4.19 -11.22 17.16
CA GLU A 164 -3.45 -12.14 16.29
C GLU A 164 -2.33 -11.42 15.50
N ILE A 165 -2.59 -10.20 14.97
CA ILE A 165 -1.52 -9.41 14.36
C ILE A 165 -0.37 -9.20 15.35
N SER A 166 -0.68 -8.79 16.57
CA SER A 166 0.32 -8.49 17.60
C SER A 166 1.07 -9.73 18.11
N GLU A 167 0.42 -10.90 18.10
CA GLU A 167 1.00 -12.18 18.51
C GLU A 167 1.92 -12.76 17.43
N PHE A 168 1.45 -12.78 16.16
CA PHE A 168 2.13 -13.46 15.08
C PHE A 168 3.05 -12.53 14.27
N TRP A 169 2.91 -11.19 14.35
CA TRP A 169 3.75 -10.26 13.60
C TRP A 169 4.54 -9.33 14.53
N PRO A 170 5.87 -9.40 14.56
CA PRO A 170 6.69 -8.58 15.47
C PRO A 170 6.50 -7.07 15.25
N ARG A 171 6.31 -6.31 16.33
CA ARG A 171 6.12 -4.85 16.27
C ARG A 171 7.25 -4.11 15.54
N ASN A 172 8.48 -4.56 15.67
CA ASN A 172 9.64 -3.97 14.99
C ASN A 172 9.67 -4.27 13.46
N ARG A 173 8.83 -5.20 13.00
CA ARG A 173 8.59 -5.49 11.58
C ARG A 173 7.25 -4.92 11.08
N THR A 174 6.66 -4.01 11.84
CA THR A 174 5.40 -3.33 11.48
C THR A 174 5.65 -1.84 11.31
N ILE A 175 4.96 -1.22 10.37
CA ILE A 175 4.80 0.23 10.26
C ILE A 175 3.37 0.52 10.67
N ALA A 176 3.18 1.01 11.88
CA ALA A 176 1.88 1.33 12.47
C ALA A 176 1.56 2.83 12.32
N PRO A 177 0.31 3.24 12.56
CA PRO A 177 -0.07 4.66 12.50
C PRO A 177 0.81 5.60 13.31
N ASP A 178 1.26 5.19 14.49
CA ASP A 178 2.14 6.00 15.36
C ASP A 178 3.51 6.26 14.73
N ASP A 179 4.03 5.32 13.92
CA ASP A 179 5.33 5.49 13.24
C ASP A 179 5.26 6.56 12.13
N VAL A 180 4.07 6.78 11.58
CA VAL A 180 3.81 7.79 10.53
C VAL A 180 3.35 9.11 11.15
N ARG A 181 2.58 9.07 12.23
CA ARG A 181 2.17 10.28 12.96
C ARG A 181 3.36 11.02 13.55
N GLY A 182 4.36 10.29 14.08
CA GLY A 182 5.51 10.89 14.74
C GLY A 182 5.10 11.80 15.91
N GLU A 183 5.63 13.02 15.92
CA GLU A 183 5.37 14.02 16.97
C GLU A 183 4.14 14.89 16.70
N TRP A 184 3.43 14.67 15.58
CA TRP A 184 2.26 15.45 15.19
C TRP A 184 1.01 15.11 16.01
N GLY A 185 0.07 16.04 16.06
CA GLY A 185 -1.18 15.87 16.80
C GLY A 185 -2.12 14.82 16.21
N THR A 186 -2.07 14.63 14.88
CA THR A 186 -2.87 13.64 14.15
C THR A 186 -2.03 12.87 13.15
N LEU A 187 -2.49 11.68 12.74
CA LEU A 187 -1.85 10.90 11.69
C LEU A 187 -1.81 11.67 10.36
N ASN A 188 -2.90 12.36 10.04
CA ASN A 188 -2.99 13.17 8.82
C ASN A 188 -1.93 14.28 8.81
N GLU A 189 -1.72 14.96 9.93
CA GLU A 189 -0.65 15.97 10.03
C GLU A 189 0.73 15.35 9.80
N GLY A 190 1.00 14.14 10.33
CA GLY A 190 2.24 13.41 10.07
C GLY A 190 2.45 13.13 8.59
N VAL A 191 1.44 12.59 7.92
CA VAL A 191 1.47 12.33 6.46
C VAL A 191 1.73 13.61 5.66
N MET A 192 1.07 14.70 6.01
CA MET A 192 1.15 15.98 5.26
C MET A 192 2.45 16.75 5.48
N ASN A 193 3.11 16.61 6.63
CA ASN A 193 4.28 17.41 6.96
C ASN A 193 5.59 16.62 6.86
N ASP A 194 5.66 15.43 7.44
CA ASP A 194 6.87 14.60 7.45
C ASP A 194 6.85 13.54 6.33
N GLY A 195 5.65 13.21 5.82
CA GLY A 195 5.42 12.19 4.82
C GLY A 195 5.60 10.77 5.37
N TRP A 196 5.65 9.80 4.47
CA TRP A 196 5.84 8.39 4.80
C TRP A 196 7.28 8.09 5.19
N PRO A 197 7.53 7.04 6.01
CA PRO A 197 8.87 6.62 6.37
C PRO A 197 9.78 6.36 5.18
N LEU A 198 11.09 6.52 5.41
CA LEU A 198 12.11 6.21 4.42
C LEU A 198 12.09 4.73 4.07
N LEU A 199 12.25 4.40 2.80
CA LEU A 199 12.26 3.04 2.30
C LEU A 199 13.35 2.19 2.96
N GLU A 200 14.56 2.74 3.13
CA GLU A 200 15.68 2.05 3.78
C GLU A 200 15.39 1.62 5.22
N HIS A 201 14.55 2.37 5.94
CA HIS A 201 14.12 2.05 7.31
C HIS A 201 12.84 1.20 7.38
N SER A 202 12.27 0.91 6.22
CA SER A 202 10.98 0.24 6.06
C SER A 202 11.09 -1.17 5.49
N ARG A 203 12.27 -1.57 5.02
CA ARG A 203 12.49 -2.91 4.47
C ARG A 203 12.22 -3.99 5.49
N GLY A 204 11.71 -5.13 5.01
CA GLY A 204 11.35 -6.27 5.84
C GLY A 204 10.17 -6.04 6.78
N LYS A 205 9.36 -5.00 6.55
CA LYS A 205 8.19 -4.67 7.39
C LYS A 205 6.87 -4.83 6.65
N ALA A 206 5.78 -4.78 7.40
CA ALA A 206 4.42 -4.75 6.87
C ALA A 206 3.63 -3.54 7.39
N ILE A 207 2.64 -3.13 6.59
CA ILE A 207 1.59 -2.18 6.92
C ILE A 207 0.27 -2.95 6.93
N PHE A 208 -0.46 -2.90 8.04
CA PHE A 208 -1.78 -3.49 8.15
C PHE A 208 -2.86 -2.43 7.94
N VAL A 209 -3.87 -2.75 7.16
CA VAL A 209 -4.96 -1.83 6.83
C VAL A 209 -6.31 -2.53 7.08
N LEU A 210 -7.13 -1.94 7.92
CA LEU A 210 -8.52 -2.36 8.11
C LEU A 210 -9.35 -1.95 6.89
N LEU A 211 -9.71 -2.93 6.06
CA LEU A 211 -10.55 -2.74 4.88
C LEU A 211 -12.03 -2.69 5.30
N ALA A 212 -12.38 -1.65 6.01
CA ALA A 212 -13.74 -1.42 6.46
C ALA A 212 -14.06 0.08 6.50
N THR A 213 -15.34 0.41 6.31
CA THR A 213 -15.88 1.76 6.41
C THR A 213 -17.08 1.78 7.35
N GLY A 214 -17.64 2.96 7.61
CA GLY A 214 -18.83 3.10 8.44
C GLY A 214 -18.66 2.51 9.84
N GLY A 215 -19.66 1.77 10.30
CA GLY A 215 -19.73 1.32 11.68
C GLY A 215 -18.56 0.44 12.14
N MET A 216 -18.04 -0.44 11.29
CA MET A 216 -16.91 -1.31 11.61
C MET A 216 -15.63 -0.48 11.84
N ARG A 217 -15.32 0.45 10.92
CA ARG A 217 -14.22 1.40 11.11
C ARG A 217 -14.40 2.24 12.37
N ASP A 218 -15.62 2.76 12.59
CA ASP A 218 -15.90 3.66 13.71
C ASP A 218 -15.72 2.96 15.06
N LEU A 219 -16.09 1.67 15.17
CA LEU A 219 -15.81 0.84 16.35
C LEU A 219 -14.31 0.69 16.62
N TYR A 220 -13.50 0.50 15.58
CA TYR A 220 -12.05 0.42 15.74
C TYR A 220 -11.46 1.76 16.20
N LEU A 221 -11.97 2.88 15.68
CA LEU A 221 -11.55 4.23 16.10
C LEU A 221 -12.02 4.58 17.52
N ASP A 222 -13.16 4.04 17.99
CA ASP A 222 -13.60 4.21 19.39
C ASP A 222 -12.64 3.52 20.35
N GLU A 223 -12.04 2.39 19.98
CA GLU A 223 -11.01 1.69 20.76
C GLU A 223 -9.63 2.35 20.66
N HIS A 224 -9.31 2.92 19.49
CA HIS A 224 -8.03 3.57 19.18
C HIS A 224 -8.24 5.03 18.74
N PRO A 225 -8.58 5.94 19.67
CA PRO A 225 -8.80 7.36 19.30
C PRO A 225 -7.59 7.98 18.61
N GLY A 226 -7.78 8.50 17.40
CA GLY A 226 -6.72 9.03 16.56
C GLY A 226 -5.72 7.96 16.10
N LEU A 227 -6.07 6.67 16.16
CA LEU A 227 -5.21 5.51 15.89
C LEU A 227 -3.97 5.43 16.82
N SER A 228 -4.06 5.97 18.04
CA SER A 228 -2.98 5.87 19.01
C SER A 228 -2.84 4.44 19.54
N GLY A 229 -1.66 3.86 19.40
CA GLY A 229 -1.37 2.48 19.79
C GLY A 229 -1.96 1.41 18.87
N ALA A 230 -2.67 1.79 17.80
CA ALA A 230 -3.25 0.88 16.85
C ALA A 230 -2.19 0.16 15.99
N MET A 231 -2.47 -1.09 15.62
CA MET A 231 -1.65 -1.85 14.67
C MET A 231 -2.08 -1.62 13.21
N MET A 232 -3.35 -1.28 12.98
CA MET A 232 -3.92 -1.10 11.64
C MET A 232 -4.21 0.37 11.31
N PHE A 233 -3.95 0.74 10.07
CA PHE A 233 -4.52 1.95 9.46
C PHE A 233 -5.99 1.71 9.11
N THR A 234 -6.76 2.79 8.95
CA THR A 234 -8.18 2.74 8.59
C THR A 234 -8.48 3.50 7.31
N LEU A 235 -9.58 3.13 6.63
CA LEU A 235 -10.16 3.89 5.53
C LEU A 235 -11.00 5.06 6.06
N SER A 236 -10.32 6.05 6.58
CA SER A 236 -10.93 7.24 7.17
C SER A 236 -11.23 8.32 6.11
N PRO A 237 -12.29 9.14 6.29
CA PRO A 237 -12.61 10.19 5.34
C PRO A 237 -11.48 11.19 5.16
N GLU A 238 -11.35 11.72 3.95
CA GLU A 238 -10.43 12.82 3.65
C GLU A 238 -10.68 14.01 4.61
N GLY A 239 -9.58 14.54 5.15
CA GLY A 239 -9.63 15.66 6.11
C GLY A 239 -9.89 15.25 7.57
N SER A 240 -10.11 13.96 7.86
CA SER A 240 -10.12 13.48 9.25
C SER A 240 -8.68 13.36 9.78
N GLY A 241 -8.52 13.34 11.11
CA GLY A 241 -7.21 13.20 11.74
C GLY A 241 -6.53 11.85 11.47
N GLU A 242 -7.29 10.84 11.09
CA GLU A 242 -6.85 9.47 10.80
C GLU A 242 -6.60 9.21 9.31
N ALA A 243 -6.87 10.20 8.43
CA ALA A 243 -6.74 10.04 6.99
C ALA A 243 -5.26 9.87 6.57
N ALA A 244 -4.93 8.70 6.01
CA ALA A 244 -3.60 8.35 5.52
C ALA A 244 -3.66 7.45 4.28
N ILE A 245 -4.62 6.52 4.23
CA ILE A 245 -4.75 5.49 3.19
C ILE A 245 -6.18 5.50 2.64
N PHE A 246 -6.31 5.34 1.33
CA PHE A 246 -7.59 5.30 0.62
C PHE A 246 -7.69 4.07 -0.28
N SER A 247 -8.92 3.62 -0.54
CA SER A 247 -9.23 2.57 -1.51
C SER A 247 -10.27 3.08 -2.49
N LEU A 248 -9.85 3.28 -3.76
CA LEU A 248 -10.70 3.68 -4.87
C LEU A 248 -10.57 2.63 -5.97
N THR A 249 -11.49 1.67 -6.01
CA THR A 249 -11.37 0.47 -6.82
C THR A 249 -11.70 0.65 -8.30
N ASP A 250 -12.20 1.82 -8.71
CA ASP A 250 -12.48 2.14 -10.10
C ASP A 250 -11.51 3.20 -10.65
N PRO A 251 -10.35 2.81 -11.20
CA PRO A 251 -9.37 3.76 -11.72
C PRO A 251 -9.82 4.46 -13.01
N ILE A 252 -10.80 3.91 -13.74
CA ILE A 252 -11.36 4.56 -14.94
C ILE A 252 -12.25 5.73 -14.51
N GLY A 253 -13.17 5.50 -13.57
CA GLY A 253 -14.10 6.51 -13.10
C GLY A 253 -13.52 7.50 -12.10
N SER A 254 -12.50 7.09 -11.33
CA SER A 254 -11.93 7.86 -10.22
C SER A 254 -10.44 8.22 -10.41
N GLY A 255 -9.89 8.08 -11.62
CA GLY A 255 -8.46 8.28 -11.89
C GLY A 255 -7.94 9.66 -11.47
N ASP A 256 -8.71 10.72 -11.69
CA ASP A 256 -8.36 12.09 -11.28
C ASP A 256 -8.33 12.24 -9.75
N ASP A 257 -9.29 11.64 -9.03
CA ASP A 257 -9.31 11.64 -7.56
C ASP A 257 -8.14 10.83 -6.99
N ILE A 258 -7.83 9.68 -7.56
CA ILE A 258 -6.66 8.87 -7.19
C ILE A 258 -5.39 9.70 -7.37
N SER A 259 -5.18 10.30 -8.54
CA SER A 259 -3.99 11.11 -8.84
C SER A 259 -3.85 12.31 -7.89
N ARG A 260 -4.96 12.95 -7.54
CA ARG A 260 -4.98 14.04 -6.58
C ARG A 260 -4.55 13.57 -5.18
N LEU A 261 -5.17 12.51 -4.65
CA LEU A 261 -4.84 11.97 -3.32
C LEU A 261 -3.39 11.50 -3.25
N VAL A 262 -2.89 10.84 -4.29
CA VAL A 262 -1.48 10.43 -4.41
C VAL A 262 -0.56 11.64 -4.37
N SER A 263 -0.88 12.70 -5.15
CA SER A 263 -0.09 13.93 -5.20
C SER A 263 -0.12 14.73 -3.88
N GLU A 264 -1.18 14.57 -3.08
CA GLU A 264 -1.30 15.13 -1.74
C GLU A 264 -0.53 14.32 -0.67
N GLY A 265 0.02 13.16 -1.03
CA GLY A 265 0.89 12.34 -0.15
C GLY A 265 0.20 11.13 0.49
N TYR A 266 -1.07 10.88 0.23
CA TYR A 266 -1.78 9.70 0.72
C TYR A 266 -1.36 8.42 -0.02
N LEU A 267 -1.41 7.26 0.64
CA LEU A 267 -1.35 5.99 -0.07
C LEU A 267 -2.73 5.64 -0.63
N VAL A 268 -2.76 5.17 -1.88
CA VAL A 268 -4.02 4.81 -2.54
C VAL A 268 -3.92 3.42 -3.13
N ARG A 269 -4.95 2.60 -2.87
CA ARG A 269 -5.20 1.31 -3.50
C ARG A 269 -6.24 1.46 -4.61
N THR A 270 -6.03 0.72 -5.71
CA THR A 270 -7.01 0.55 -6.77
C THR A 270 -7.03 -0.90 -7.29
N ARG A 271 -7.85 -1.21 -8.31
CA ARG A 271 -7.94 -2.54 -8.92
C ARG A 271 -7.70 -2.48 -10.42
N ALA A 272 -6.99 -3.51 -10.93
CA ALA A 272 -6.72 -3.70 -12.36
C ALA A 272 -7.85 -4.42 -13.10
N ASP A 273 -8.66 -5.17 -12.37
CA ASP A 273 -9.79 -5.94 -12.88
C ASP A 273 -10.93 -5.99 -11.86
N SER A 274 -12.14 -6.35 -12.32
CA SER A 274 -13.32 -6.46 -11.47
C SER A 274 -14.40 -7.32 -12.12
N GLY A 275 -14.86 -8.35 -11.41
CA GLY A 275 -15.98 -9.19 -11.86
C GLY A 275 -15.67 -10.12 -13.04
N GLY A 276 -14.41 -10.20 -13.51
CA GLY A 276 -13.99 -11.11 -14.57
C GLY A 276 -14.23 -10.62 -15.99
N GLU A 277 -14.68 -9.39 -16.21
CA GLU A 277 -14.91 -8.84 -17.55
C GLU A 277 -13.61 -8.57 -18.29
N GLU A 278 -12.61 -7.99 -17.61
CA GLU A 278 -11.30 -7.67 -18.18
C GLU A 278 -10.57 -8.94 -18.66
N PRO A 279 -10.43 -10.03 -17.86
CA PRO A 279 -9.78 -11.25 -18.34
C PRO A 279 -10.54 -11.95 -19.44
N ASP A 280 -11.87 -11.95 -19.46
CA ASP A 280 -12.66 -12.58 -20.52
C ASP A 280 -12.49 -11.89 -21.87
N ASN A 281 -12.17 -10.61 -21.89
CA ASN A 281 -11.96 -9.80 -23.09
C ASN A 281 -10.49 -9.50 -23.39
N ASN A 282 -9.56 -9.96 -22.54
CA ASN A 282 -8.15 -9.56 -22.56
C ASN A 282 -8.01 -8.02 -22.58
N ASP A 283 -8.79 -7.33 -21.73
CA ASP A 283 -8.87 -5.87 -21.68
C ASP A 283 -7.99 -5.32 -20.56
N THR A 284 -6.94 -4.59 -20.91
CA THR A 284 -6.00 -3.97 -19.98
C THR A 284 -6.30 -2.49 -19.68
N ALA A 285 -7.39 -1.93 -20.21
CA ALA A 285 -7.69 -0.49 -20.08
C ALA A 285 -7.81 -0.06 -18.60
N ARG A 286 -8.40 -0.90 -17.74
CA ARG A 286 -8.51 -0.63 -16.31
C ARG A 286 -7.14 -0.66 -15.63
N PHE A 287 -6.30 -1.61 -15.97
CA PHE A 287 -4.92 -1.67 -15.49
C PHE A 287 -4.09 -0.47 -15.95
N GLU A 288 -4.19 -0.09 -17.23
CA GLU A 288 -3.50 1.10 -17.76
C GLU A 288 -3.94 2.37 -17.04
N ALA A 289 -5.25 2.52 -16.76
CA ALA A 289 -5.77 3.62 -15.95
C ALA A 289 -5.25 3.57 -14.52
N ALA A 290 -5.17 2.40 -13.89
CA ALA A 290 -4.59 2.22 -12.57
C ALA A 290 -3.12 2.63 -12.52
N LEU A 291 -2.32 2.21 -13.50
CA LEU A 291 -0.92 2.61 -13.62
C LEU A 291 -0.75 4.12 -13.79
N ALA A 292 -1.57 4.75 -14.65
CA ALA A 292 -1.49 6.17 -14.94
C ALA A 292 -1.95 7.05 -13.77
N SER A 293 -2.89 6.56 -12.94
CA SER A 293 -3.41 7.28 -11.78
C SER A 293 -2.38 7.49 -10.66
N GLY A 294 -1.28 6.71 -10.68
CA GLY A 294 -0.27 6.74 -9.63
C GLY A 294 -0.67 6.01 -8.34
N ALA A 295 -1.79 5.24 -8.34
CA ALA A 295 -2.14 4.42 -7.18
C ALA A 295 -0.95 3.56 -6.73
N HIS A 296 -0.73 3.47 -5.42
CA HIS A 296 0.44 2.80 -4.84
C HIS A 296 0.32 1.29 -4.87
N THR A 297 -0.90 0.76 -4.71
CA THR A 297 -1.18 -0.67 -4.83
C THR A 297 -2.25 -0.91 -5.89
N ILE A 298 -1.97 -1.83 -6.80
CA ILE A 298 -2.87 -2.21 -7.89
C ILE A 298 -3.20 -3.69 -7.71
N ALA A 299 -4.39 -3.97 -7.18
CA ALA A 299 -4.84 -5.32 -6.89
C ALA A 299 -5.48 -5.96 -8.14
N THR A 300 -5.22 -7.27 -8.32
CA THR A 300 -5.74 -8.09 -9.42
C THR A 300 -6.19 -9.46 -8.91
N ASP A 301 -7.05 -10.11 -9.67
CA ASP A 301 -7.37 -11.53 -9.52
C ASP A 301 -6.42 -12.42 -10.36
N TYR A 302 -5.54 -11.80 -11.18
CA TYR A 302 -4.65 -12.48 -12.14
C TYR A 302 -3.22 -11.92 -12.08
N PRO A 303 -2.46 -12.23 -11.00
CA PRO A 303 -1.10 -11.70 -10.81
C PRO A 303 -0.04 -12.40 -11.65
N GLY A 304 -0.40 -13.40 -12.45
CA GLY A 304 0.50 -14.14 -13.31
C GLY A 304 -0.24 -14.95 -14.37
N PRO A 305 0.50 -15.58 -15.30
CA PRO A 305 -0.08 -16.36 -16.38
C PRO A 305 -0.93 -17.52 -15.89
N VAL A 306 -2.12 -17.70 -16.49
CA VAL A 306 -3.03 -18.83 -16.25
C VAL A 306 -3.22 -19.60 -17.55
N ASP A 307 -3.14 -20.95 -17.49
CA ASP A 307 -3.29 -21.82 -18.65
C ASP A 307 -4.61 -21.56 -19.39
N GLY A 308 -4.51 -21.22 -20.68
CA GLY A 308 -5.66 -20.97 -21.54
C GLY A 308 -6.24 -19.56 -21.45
N MET A 309 -5.59 -18.66 -20.76
CA MET A 309 -5.95 -17.24 -20.66
C MET A 309 -4.78 -16.37 -21.13
N ASP A 310 -5.08 -15.31 -21.88
CA ASP A 310 -4.10 -14.35 -22.37
C ASP A 310 -4.02 -13.08 -21.50
N TYR A 311 -4.74 -13.04 -20.39
CA TYR A 311 -4.81 -11.92 -19.46
C TYR A 311 -4.08 -12.22 -18.14
N TRP A 312 -3.19 -11.37 -17.76
CA TRP A 312 -2.60 -11.25 -16.42
C TRP A 312 -2.01 -9.85 -16.25
N ILE A 313 -1.68 -9.50 -15.03
CA ILE A 313 -1.10 -8.20 -14.68
C ILE A 313 0.36 -8.38 -14.30
N GLU A 314 1.20 -7.46 -14.75
CA GLU A 314 2.60 -7.34 -14.38
C GLU A 314 2.99 -5.86 -14.34
N ILE A 315 3.63 -5.41 -13.27
CA ILE A 315 4.09 -4.02 -13.16
C ILE A 315 5.19 -3.73 -14.19
N PRO A 316 5.01 -2.77 -15.11
CA PRO A 316 5.97 -2.49 -16.17
C PRO A 316 7.33 -2.06 -15.66
N GLY A 317 8.38 -2.71 -16.16
CA GLY A 317 9.77 -2.33 -15.90
C GLY A 317 10.32 -2.77 -14.54
N GLY A 318 9.57 -3.49 -13.77
CA GLY A 318 10.06 -4.01 -12.49
C GLY A 318 8.98 -4.66 -11.65
N THR A 319 8.95 -5.98 -11.68
CA THR A 319 8.27 -6.77 -10.65
C THR A 319 9.26 -6.96 -9.50
N PRO A 320 8.87 -6.71 -8.27
CA PRO A 320 7.51 -6.57 -7.73
C PRO A 320 6.93 -5.14 -7.76
N SER A 321 7.70 -4.14 -8.18
CA SER A 321 7.28 -2.74 -8.07
C SER A 321 8.07 -1.82 -9.00
N ARG A 322 7.56 -0.62 -9.18
CA ARG A 322 8.23 0.45 -9.92
C ARG A 322 8.17 1.77 -9.16
N CYS A 323 8.97 2.73 -9.60
CA CYS A 323 8.88 4.10 -9.12
C CYS A 323 7.50 4.67 -9.45
N ASN A 324 6.84 5.26 -8.45
CA ASN A 324 5.53 5.88 -8.63
C ASN A 324 5.66 7.06 -9.61
N PRO A 325 4.85 7.12 -10.68
CA PRO A 325 4.99 8.14 -11.73
C PRO A 325 4.71 9.56 -11.27
N LEU A 326 4.04 9.76 -10.12
CA LEU A 326 3.63 11.07 -9.61
C LEU A 326 4.50 11.55 -8.44
N THR A 327 5.01 10.65 -7.61
CA THR A 327 5.66 11.01 -6.33
C THR A 327 7.12 10.64 -6.25
N ALA A 328 7.60 9.68 -7.06
CA ALA A 328 8.99 9.28 -6.99
C ALA A 328 9.93 10.37 -7.54
N PRO A 329 11.12 10.55 -6.94
CA PRO A 329 12.11 11.46 -7.48
C PRO A 329 12.62 10.99 -8.86
N VAL A 330 12.98 11.92 -9.71
CA VAL A 330 13.37 11.67 -11.13
C VAL A 330 14.54 10.71 -11.32
N TRP A 331 15.35 10.50 -10.29
CA TRP A 331 16.50 9.59 -10.32
C TRP A 331 16.13 8.14 -9.97
N CYS A 332 14.88 7.91 -9.47
CA CYS A 332 14.43 6.58 -9.04
C CYS A 332 14.41 5.61 -10.22
N ALA A 333 14.96 4.42 -9.99
CA ALA A 333 14.80 3.26 -10.86
C ALA A 333 14.15 2.11 -10.06
N SER A 334 13.47 1.19 -10.72
CA SER A 334 12.79 0.08 -10.04
C SER A 334 13.73 -0.76 -9.18
N GLU A 335 14.99 -0.91 -9.64
CA GLU A 335 16.05 -1.65 -8.93
C GLU A 335 16.48 -0.96 -7.63
N ASP A 336 16.21 0.35 -7.45
CA ASP A 336 16.46 1.08 -6.21
C ASP A 336 15.41 0.74 -5.14
N ILE A 337 14.22 0.27 -5.57
CA ILE A 337 13.12 -0.11 -4.68
C ILE A 337 13.34 -1.52 -4.17
N GLU A 338 13.36 -2.49 -5.07
CA GLU A 338 13.61 -3.90 -4.77
C GLU A 338 14.16 -4.59 -6.03
N GLY A 339 15.11 -5.50 -5.86
CA GLY A 339 15.64 -6.29 -6.98
C GLY A 339 14.56 -7.13 -7.63
N GLN A 340 14.78 -7.51 -8.90
CA GLN A 340 13.85 -8.40 -9.61
C GLN A 340 13.73 -9.74 -8.89
N VAL A 341 12.53 -10.30 -8.89
CA VAL A 341 12.28 -11.66 -8.43
C VAL A 341 13.11 -12.61 -9.27
N SER A 342 13.89 -13.48 -8.61
CA SER A 342 14.72 -14.47 -9.33
C SER A 342 13.78 -15.51 -9.93
N SER A 343 13.61 -15.49 -11.24
CA SER A 343 12.87 -16.50 -11.99
C SER A 343 13.57 -17.86 -11.99
#